data_6f60a49e558e8e92bb945314644061f7
#
_entry.id   6f60a49e558e8e92bb945314644061f7
#
_cell.length_a   1.000
_cell.length_b   1.000
_cell.length_c   1.000
_cell.angle_alpha   90.00
_cell.angle_beta   90.00
_cell.angle_gamma   90.00
#
_symmetry.space_group_name_H-M   'P 1'
#
loop_
_entity.id
_entity.type
_entity.pdbx_description
1 polymer ?
#
loop_
_entity_poly.entity_id
_entity_poly.type
_entity_poly.pdbx_seq_one_letter_code
_entity_poly.pdbx_strand_id
1 'polypeptide(L)'
;LQTLFWLVKYVYGGTALEDVTANTNVFTPEEAKIFRKAARFLWTVRCHIHFLTGRPEERLSFDLQPEIAKLLGYEDKGARLGVERFMKRYFLEAKAVGSLTRILCARLEADQRKTKPGLFDFLPKFGEQDFKAKGFTLDAGRLSITDEALFQSSPLEMLRLFVLATRYNLDIHP
;
A
#
# COMPACT_ATOMS: atom_id res chain seq x y z
N LEU A 1 -6.52 -7.25 -1.45
CA LEU A 1 -7.71 -6.45 -1.29
C LEU A 1 -8.56 -6.91 -0.10
N GLN A 2 -8.97 -8.18 -0.07
CA GLN A 2 -9.77 -8.75 1.04
C GLN A 2 -9.05 -8.64 2.38
N THR A 3 -7.78 -8.96 2.43
CA THR A 3 -6.95 -8.83 3.64
C THR A 3 -7.00 -7.41 4.19
N LEU A 4 -6.83 -6.42 3.32
CA LEU A 4 -6.91 -5.01 3.71
C LEU A 4 -8.30 -4.65 4.27
N PHE A 5 -9.35 -5.07 3.58
CA PHE A 5 -10.73 -4.85 4.02
C PHE A 5 -11.01 -5.49 5.39
N TRP A 6 -10.62 -6.76 5.58
CA TRP A 6 -10.82 -7.45 6.85
C TRP A 6 -10.01 -6.86 7.98
N LEU A 7 -8.77 -6.42 7.71
CA LEU A 7 -7.92 -5.79 8.70
C LEU A 7 -8.53 -4.48 9.21
N VAL A 8 -8.99 -3.62 8.29
CA VAL A 8 -9.65 -2.37 8.67
C VAL A 8 -10.95 -2.63 9.41
N LYS A 9 -11.76 -3.58 8.94
CA LYS A 9 -13.00 -3.97 9.61
C LYS A 9 -12.76 -4.47 11.04
N TYR A 10 -11.72 -5.26 11.24
CA TYR A 10 -11.39 -5.81 12.56
C TYR A 10 -10.91 -4.72 13.53
N VAL A 11 -10.06 -3.81 13.05
CA VAL A 11 -9.41 -2.82 13.92
C VAL A 11 -10.30 -1.60 14.20
N TYR A 12 -10.98 -1.11 13.17
CA TYR A 12 -11.72 0.16 13.27
C TYR A 12 -13.25 -0.03 13.32
N GLY A 13 -13.73 -1.26 13.19
CA GLY A 13 -15.16 -1.52 13.04
C GLY A 13 -15.68 -1.08 11.67
N GLY A 14 -16.91 -1.33 11.38
CA GLY A 14 -17.53 -1.01 10.09
C GLY A 14 -18.01 -2.27 9.38
N THR A 15 -19.08 -2.13 8.65
CA THR A 15 -19.77 -3.27 8.01
C THR A 15 -19.60 -3.26 6.50
N ALA A 16 -19.39 -2.09 5.91
CA ALA A 16 -19.32 -1.89 4.47
C ALA A 16 -17.99 -1.29 4.03
N LEU A 17 -17.71 -1.35 2.73
CA LEU A 17 -16.53 -0.75 2.11
C LEU A 17 -16.54 0.78 2.25
N GLU A 18 -17.72 1.36 2.22
CA GLU A 18 -17.97 2.78 2.40
C GLU A 18 -17.57 3.24 3.81
N ASP A 19 -17.89 2.45 4.84
CA ASP A 19 -17.51 2.75 6.23
C ASP A 19 -15.99 2.76 6.39
N VAL A 20 -15.31 1.78 5.78
CA VAL A 20 -13.85 1.68 5.79
C VAL A 20 -13.19 2.89 5.14
N THR A 21 -13.79 3.39 4.06
CA THR A 21 -13.24 4.54 3.32
C THR A 21 -13.70 5.89 3.86
N ALA A 22 -14.77 5.94 4.65
CA ALA A 22 -15.24 7.14 5.32
C ALA A 22 -14.48 7.44 6.62
N ASN A 23 -13.83 6.43 7.20
CA ASN A 23 -13.03 6.60 8.39
C ASN A 23 -11.71 7.31 8.06
N THR A 24 -11.66 8.60 8.33
CA THR A 24 -10.51 9.49 8.03
C THR A 24 -9.24 9.13 8.80
N ASN A 25 -9.35 8.33 9.86
CA ASN A 25 -8.18 7.86 10.60
C ASN A 25 -7.45 6.71 9.89
N VAL A 26 -8.13 6.06 8.92
CA VAL A 26 -7.55 4.93 8.17
C VAL A 26 -6.87 5.40 6.90
N PHE A 27 -7.59 6.17 6.09
CA PHE A 27 -7.13 6.64 4.80
C PHE A 27 -7.35 8.13 4.63
N THR A 28 -6.43 8.78 3.93
CA THR A 28 -6.70 10.11 3.38
C THR A 28 -7.82 10.03 2.32
N PRO A 29 -8.50 11.14 1.99
CA PRO A 29 -9.53 11.14 0.95
C PRO A 29 -9.02 10.60 -0.41
N GLU A 30 -7.76 10.89 -0.76
CA GLU A 30 -7.09 10.40 -1.97
C GLU A 30 -6.86 8.90 -1.91
N GLU A 31 -6.31 8.40 -0.81
CA GLU A 31 -6.10 6.97 -0.57
C GLU A 31 -7.43 6.20 -0.61
N ALA A 32 -8.47 6.73 0.01
CA ALA A 32 -9.82 6.16 -0.02
C ALA A 32 -10.38 6.09 -1.45
N LYS A 33 -10.15 7.12 -2.28
CA LYS A 33 -10.55 7.14 -3.69
C LYS A 33 -9.81 6.07 -4.50
N ILE A 34 -8.49 5.96 -4.29
CA ILE A 34 -7.65 4.94 -4.94
C ILE A 34 -8.14 3.54 -4.54
N PHE A 35 -8.39 3.33 -3.25
CA PHE A 35 -8.88 2.04 -2.74
C PHE A 35 -10.22 1.65 -3.36
N ARG A 36 -11.22 2.53 -3.36
CA ARG A 36 -12.54 2.26 -3.97
C ARG A 36 -12.44 1.93 -5.45
N LYS A 37 -11.60 2.66 -6.19
CA LYS A 37 -11.38 2.40 -7.62
C LYS A 37 -10.77 1.02 -7.86
N ALA A 38 -9.70 0.68 -7.14
CA ALA A 38 -9.04 -0.60 -7.23
C ALA A 38 -9.96 -1.76 -6.79
N ALA A 39 -10.69 -1.56 -5.68
CA ALA A 39 -11.65 -2.53 -5.17
C ALA A 39 -12.70 -2.87 -6.22
N ARG A 40 -13.36 -1.86 -6.78
CA ARG A 40 -14.38 -2.05 -7.82
C ARG A 40 -13.83 -2.83 -9.01
N PHE A 41 -12.66 -2.44 -9.51
CA PHE A 41 -12.06 -3.11 -10.65
C PHE A 41 -11.69 -4.57 -10.35
N LEU A 42 -10.98 -4.83 -9.25
CA LEU A 42 -10.55 -6.18 -8.88
C LEU A 42 -11.72 -7.11 -8.55
N TRP A 43 -12.78 -6.59 -7.91
CA TRP A 43 -14.01 -7.34 -7.71
C TRP A 43 -14.71 -7.69 -9.02
N THR A 44 -14.76 -6.75 -9.98
CA THR A 44 -15.33 -7.02 -11.31
C THR A 44 -14.55 -8.14 -12.02
N VAL A 45 -13.21 -8.07 -12.00
CA VAL A 45 -12.37 -9.15 -12.58
C VAL A 45 -12.66 -10.50 -11.91
N ARG A 46 -12.71 -10.53 -10.58
CA ARG A 46 -13.01 -11.75 -9.82
C ARG A 46 -14.37 -12.35 -10.18
N CYS A 47 -15.40 -11.54 -10.29
CA CYS A 47 -16.73 -12.01 -10.71
C CYS A 47 -16.68 -12.64 -12.11
N HIS A 48 -15.97 -12.02 -13.06
CA HIS A 48 -15.81 -12.60 -14.39
C HIS A 48 -15.06 -13.94 -14.38
N ILE A 49 -14.02 -14.08 -13.54
CA ILE A 49 -13.34 -15.36 -13.36
C ILE A 49 -14.33 -16.43 -12.87
N HIS A 50 -15.15 -16.14 -11.85
CA HIS A 50 -16.13 -17.08 -11.31
C HIS A 50 -17.19 -17.44 -12.34
N PHE A 51 -17.69 -16.48 -13.13
CA PHE A 51 -18.67 -16.76 -14.18
C PHE A 51 -18.10 -17.64 -15.30
N LEU A 52 -16.87 -17.39 -15.74
CA LEU A 52 -16.22 -18.17 -16.79
C LEU A 52 -15.87 -19.59 -16.35
N THR A 53 -15.45 -19.74 -15.10
CA THR A 53 -15.00 -21.04 -14.57
C THR A 53 -16.12 -21.87 -13.95
N GLY A 54 -17.27 -21.25 -13.63
CA GLY A 54 -18.38 -21.89 -12.92
C GLY A 54 -18.05 -22.31 -11.48
N ARG A 55 -16.93 -21.82 -10.93
CA ARG A 55 -16.44 -22.17 -9.59
C ARG A 55 -15.76 -20.96 -8.93
N PRO A 56 -15.55 -20.97 -7.59
CA PRO A 56 -14.85 -19.89 -6.88
C PRO A 56 -13.33 -19.94 -7.15
N GLU A 57 -12.94 -19.67 -8.40
CA GLU A 57 -11.55 -19.58 -8.82
C GLU A 57 -10.98 -18.19 -8.51
N GLU A 58 -9.83 -18.15 -7.83
CA GLU A 58 -9.18 -16.89 -7.45
C GLU A 58 -7.98 -16.55 -8.36
N ARG A 59 -7.61 -17.46 -9.25
CA ARG A 59 -6.43 -17.32 -10.09
C ARG A 59 -6.79 -16.79 -11.47
N LEU A 60 -6.23 -15.65 -11.83
CA LEU A 60 -6.30 -15.12 -13.18
C LEU A 60 -5.23 -15.82 -14.05
N SER A 61 -5.56 -17.02 -14.56
CA SER A 61 -4.69 -17.79 -15.43
C SER A 61 -4.58 -17.18 -16.83
N PHE A 62 -3.55 -17.54 -17.59
CA PHE A 62 -3.26 -16.96 -18.91
C PHE A 62 -4.39 -17.17 -19.93
N ASP A 63 -5.05 -18.30 -19.87
CA ASP A 63 -6.19 -18.67 -20.73
C ASP A 63 -7.42 -17.80 -20.48
N LEU A 64 -7.64 -17.33 -19.25
CA LEU A 64 -8.77 -16.46 -18.90
C LEU A 64 -8.54 -14.98 -19.24
N GLN A 65 -7.29 -14.56 -19.35
CA GLN A 65 -6.96 -13.13 -19.53
C GLN A 65 -7.56 -12.54 -20.82
N PRO A 66 -7.48 -13.18 -22.00
CA PRO A 66 -8.06 -12.63 -23.23
C PRO A 66 -9.57 -12.51 -23.17
N GLU A 67 -10.25 -13.53 -22.60
CA GLU A 67 -11.70 -13.55 -22.48
C GLU A 67 -12.20 -12.46 -21.53
N ILE A 68 -11.56 -12.30 -20.37
CA ILE A 68 -11.90 -11.25 -19.42
C ILE A 68 -11.61 -9.87 -20.02
N ALA A 69 -10.49 -9.69 -20.72
CA ALA A 69 -10.19 -8.45 -21.42
C ALA A 69 -11.32 -8.07 -22.38
N LYS A 70 -11.80 -9.01 -23.20
CA LYS A 70 -12.90 -8.80 -24.12
C LYS A 70 -14.21 -8.45 -23.41
N LEU A 71 -14.57 -9.19 -22.36
CA LEU A 71 -15.78 -8.92 -21.55
C LEU A 71 -15.75 -7.54 -20.89
N LEU A 72 -14.57 -7.05 -20.54
CA LEU A 72 -14.37 -5.73 -19.96
C LEU A 72 -14.20 -4.60 -21.01
N GLY A 73 -14.38 -4.90 -22.31
CA GLY A 73 -14.31 -3.92 -23.39
C GLY A 73 -12.91 -3.47 -23.74
N TYR A 74 -11.88 -4.29 -23.45
CA TYR A 74 -10.52 -4.03 -23.90
C TYR A 74 -10.30 -4.57 -25.31
N GLU A 75 -10.47 -3.70 -26.29
CA GLU A 75 -10.23 -4.01 -27.70
C GLU A 75 -8.77 -3.74 -28.09
N ASP A 76 -8.33 -4.37 -29.17
CA ASP A 76 -7.03 -4.07 -29.77
C ASP A 76 -7.02 -2.64 -30.34
N LYS A 77 -5.97 -1.91 -30.09
CA LYS A 77 -5.78 -0.54 -30.63
C LYS A 77 -4.37 -0.39 -31.21
N GLY A 78 -4.32 -0.37 -32.54
CA GLY A 78 -3.05 -0.32 -33.26
C GLY A 78 -2.20 -1.54 -32.93
N ALA A 79 -0.94 -1.31 -32.55
CA ALA A 79 -0.01 -2.39 -32.20
C ALA A 79 -0.20 -2.99 -30.79
N ARG A 80 -1.15 -2.47 -29.98
CA ARG A 80 -1.36 -2.94 -28.60
C ARG A 80 -2.58 -3.84 -28.51
N LEU A 81 -2.36 -5.03 -28.00
CA LEU A 81 -3.44 -6.00 -27.76
C LEU A 81 -4.34 -5.55 -26.60
N GLY A 82 -5.63 -5.87 -26.68
CA GLY A 82 -6.60 -5.59 -25.62
C GLY A 82 -6.21 -6.25 -24.30
N VAL A 83 -5.72 -7.49 -24.35
CA VAL A 83 -5.24 -8.22 -23.17
C VAL A 83 -4.05 -7.54 -22.47
N GLU A 84 -3.12 -6.96 -23.22
CA GLU A 84 -1.98 -6.23 -22.64
C GLU A 84 -2.45 -4.97 -21.90
N ARG A 85 -3.40 -4.25 -22.47
CA ARG A 85 -4.00 -3.06 -21.87
C ARG A 85 -4.78 -3.42 -20.59
N PHE A 86 -5.52 -4.53 -20.62
CA PHE A 86 -6.20 -5.07 -19.44
C PHE A 86 -5.19 -5.44 -18.36
N MET A 87 -4.17 -6.23 -18.67
CA MET A 87 -3.17 -6.68 -17.71
C MET A 87 -2.37 -5.52 -17.14
N LYS A 88 -2.01 -4.53 -17.95
CA LYS A 88 -1.39 -3.30 -17.44
C LYS A 88 -2.25 -2.64 -16.36
N ARG A 89 -3.55 -2.48 -16.61
CA ARG A 89 -4.46 -1.92 -15.61
C ARG A 89 -4.56 -2.82 -14.37
N TYR A 90 -4.68 -4.12 -14.56
CA TYR A 90 -4.74 -5.07 -13.47
C TYR A 90 -3.54 -4.94 -12.52
N PHE A 91 -2.33 -4.91 -13.05
CA PHE A 91 -1.12 -4.74 -12.24
C PHE A 91 -1.04 -3.37 -11.55
N LEU A 92 -1.48 -2.31 -12.20
CA LEU A 92 -1.49 -0.98 -11.58
C LEU A 92 -2.47 -0.92 -10.38
N GLU A 93 -3.67 -1.48 -10.54
CA GLU A 93 -4.66 -1.51 -9.45
C GLU A 93 -4.20 -2.48 -8.32
N ALA A 94 -3.61 -3.61 -8.65
CA ALA A 94 -3.03 -4.53 -7.66
C ALA A 94 -1.86 -3.89 -6.88
N LYS A 95 -0.97 -3.17 -7.57
CA LYS A 95 0.12 -2.40 -6.95
C LYS A 95 -0.41 -1.32 -6.01
N ALA A 96 -1.45 -0.60 -6.41
CA ALA A 96 -2.08 0.42 -5.58
C ALA A 96 -2.61 -0.17 -4.26
N VAL A 97 -3.31 -1.31 -4.32
CA VAL A 97 -3.77 -2.03 -3.12
C VAL A 97 -2.61 -2.49 -2.24
N GLY A 98 -1.54 -3.02 -2.85
CA GLY A 98 -0.34 -3.43 -2.11
C GLY A 98 0.31 -2.27 -1.35
N SER A 99 0.40 -1.09 -1.97
CA SER A 99 0.92 0.12 -1.33
C SER A 99 0.03 0.57 -0.16
N LEU A 100 -1.29 0.61 -0.35
CA LEU A 100 -2.24 0.97 0.70
C LEU A 100 -2.22 -0.03 1.88
N THR A 101 -2.07 -1.32 1.60
CA THR A 101 -1.93 -2.34 2.65
C THR A 101 -0.70 -2.08 3.50
N ARG A 102 0.43 -1.77 2.87
CA ARG A 102 1.67 -1.47 3.57
C ARG A 102 1.57 -0.21 4.43
N ILE A 103 0.95 0.87 3.92
CA ILE A 103 0.70 2.10 4.67
C ILE A 103 -0.18 1.81 5.89
N LEU A 104 -1.26 1.05 5.72
CA LEU A 104 -2.15 0.68 6.82
C LEU A 104 -1.40 -0.13 7.90
N CYS A 105 -0.66 -1.15 7.51
CA CYS A 105 0.12 -1.95 8.45
C CYS A 105 1.10 -1.08 9.24
N ALA A 106 1.79 -0.16 8.58
CA ALA A 106 2.70 0.77 9.24
C ALA A 106 2.00 1.67 10.26
N ARG A 107 0.81 2.20 9.91
CA ARG A 107 -0.02 3.01 10.84
C ARG A 107 -0.47 2.18 12.05
N LEU A 108 -0.95 0.96 11.83
CA LEU A 108 -1.38 0.06 12.92
C LEU A 108 -0.24 -0.30 13.86
N GLU A 109 0.94 -0.58 13.32
CA GLU A 109 2.12 -0.84 14.14
C GLU A 109 2.52 0.38 14.98
N ALA A 110 2.47 1.58 14.40
CA ALA A 110 2.76 2.81 15.12
C ALA A 110 1.76 3.06 16.26
N ASP A 111 0.47 2.83 16.03
CA ASP A 111 -0.57 2.99 17.05
C ASP A 111 -0.44 1.97 18.17
N GLN A 112 -0.12 0.71 17.85
CA GLN A 112 0.09 -0.32 18.88
C GLN A 112 1.33 -0.06 19.74
N ARG A 113 2.40 0.50 19.16
CA ARG A 113 3.61 0.88 19.91
C ARG A 113 3.35 2.03 20.89
N LYS A 114 2.49 2.99 20.52
CA LYS A 114 2.07 4.07 21.44
C LYS A 114 1.31 3.55 22.65
N THR A 115 0.62 2.43 22.51
CA THR A 115 -0.24 1.86 23.57
C THR A 115 0.51 0.94 24.53
N LYS A 116 1.68 0.41 24.14
CA LYS A 116 2.53 -0.46 24.97
C LYS A 116 3.98 0.00 24.84
N PRO A 117 4.54 0.73 25.83
CA PRO A 117 5.98 0.98 25.84
C PRO A 117 6.71 -0.36 25.81
N GLY A 118 7.46 -0.62 24.77
CA GLY A 118 8.23 -1.84 24.62
C GLY A 118 9.40 -1.86 25.61
N LEU A 119 9.82 -3.05 26.02
CA LEU A 119 11.01 -3.23 26.90
C LEU A 119 12.26 -2.54 26.31
N PHE A 120 12.29 -2.33 25.01
CA PHE A 120 13.36 -1.65 24.26
C PHE A 120 13.35 -0.11 24.36
N ASP A 121 12.25 0.51 24.84
CA ASP A 121 12.20 1.96 25.05
C ASP A 121 13.06 2.41 26.25
N PHE A 122 13.50 1.48 27.07
CA PHE A 122 14.39 1.73 28.21
C PHE A 122 15.88 1.55 27.88
N LEU A 123 16.22 1.08 26.68
CA LEU A 123 17.62 0.99 26.26
C LEU A 123 18.09 2.38 25.77
N PRO A 124 19.32 2.82 26.14
CA PRO A 124 19.84 4.07 25.64
C PRO A 124 19.87 4.02 24.10
N LYS A 125 19.19 4.99 23.49
CA LYS A 125 19.08 5.12 22.04
C LYS A 125 20.43 5.55 21.45
N PHE A 126 21.32 4.60 21.31
CA PHE A 126 22.61 4.82 20.65
C PHE A 126 22.36 5.21 19.19
N GLY A 127 22.78 6.42 18.79
CA GLY A 127 22.70 6.91 17.42
C GLY A 127 21.61 7.95 17.12
N GLU A 128 20.66 8.21 18.02
CA GLU A 128 19.58 9.20 17.79
C GLU A 128 20.12 10.63 17.56
N GLN A 129 21.23 11.00 18.19
CA GLN A 129 21.88 12.30 18.00
C GLN A 129 22.54 12.43 16.62
N ASP A 130 23.10 11.35 16.08
CA ASP A 130 23.73 11.33 14.76
C ASP A 130 22.72 11.48 13.61
N PHE A 131 21.50 10.97 13.80
CA PHE A 131 20.44 11.11 12.80
C PHE A 131 19.85 12.53 12.78
N LYS A 132 19.57 13.11 13.96
CA LYS A 132 19.02 14.46 14.08
C LYS A 132 19.93 15.53 13.49
N ALA A 133 21.23 15.40 13.67
CA ALA A 133 22.22 16.32 13.10
C ALA A 133 22.22 16.33 11.56
N LYS A 134 21.67 15.31 10.93
CA LYS A 134 21.57 15.13 9.47
C LYS A 134 20.18 15.36 8.90
N GLY A 135 19.22 15.85 9.67
CA GLY A 135 17.84 16.07 9.25
C GLY A 135 16.97 14.82 9.24
N PHE A 136 17.45 13.69 9.82
CA PHE A 136 16.71 12.47 9.96
C PHE A 136 16.29 12.22 11.40
N THR A 137 15.25 11.44 11.61
CA THR A 137 14.75 11.03 12.93
C THR A 137 14.33 9.57 12.90
N LEU A 138 14.20 9.00 14.10
CA LEU A 138 13.61 7.67 14.24
C LEU A 138 12.18 7.82 14.76
N ASP A 139 11.20 7.42 13.96
CA ASP A 139 9.81 7.33 14.37
C ASP A 139 9.40 5.87 14.47
N ALA A 140 9.01 5.46 15.67
CA ALA A 140 8.62 4.07 15.97
C ALA A 140 9.66 3.02 15.50
N GLY A 141 10.96 3.33 15.56
CA GLY A 141 12.04 2.45 15.12
C GLY A 141 12.25 2.42 13.60
N ARG A 142 11.59 3.32 12.87
CA ARG A 142 11.79 3.52 11.43
C ARG A 142 12.47 4.86 11.17
N LEU A 143 13.33 4.87 10.15
CA LEU A 143 14.01 6.09 9.74
C LEU A 143 13.03 7.02 9.03
N SER A 144 12.89 8.24 9.53
CA SER A 144 12.03 9.29 9.00
C SER A 144 12.80 10.58 8.82
N ILE A 145 12.19 11.59 8.24
CA ILE A 145 12.75 12.94 8.09
C ILE A 145 12.15 13.90 9.11
N THR A 146 12.93 14.89 9.51
CA THR A 146 12.50 15.93 10.46
C THR A 146 11.67 17.00 9.77
N ASP A 147 11.92 17.24 8.48
CA ASP A 147 11.26 18.28 7.67
C ASP A 147 11.07 17.77 6.24
N GLU A 148 9.85 17.87 5.72
CA GLU A 148 9.50 17.48 4.35
C GLU A 148 10.27 18.32 3.29
N ALA A 149 10.69 19.54 3.62
CA ALA A 149 11.48 20.39 2.75
C ALA A 149 12.92 19.87 2.52
N LEU A 150 13.40 18.90 3.33
CA LEU A 150 14.75 18.36 3.25
C LEU A 150 15.08 17.83 1.84
N PHE A 151 14.17 17.09 1.25
CA PHE A 151 14.39 16.49 -0.08
C PHE A 151 14.24 17.49 -1.22
N GLN A 152 13.50 18.58 -1.01
CA GLN A 152 13.37 19.66 -1.98
C GLN A 152 14.63 20.51 -2.02
N SER A 153 15.21 20.79 -0.84
CA SER A 153 16.44 21.59 -0.71
C SER A 153 17.70 20.81 -1.13
N SER A 154 17.73 19.51 -0.89
CA SER A 154 18.86 18.64 -1.23
C SER A 154 18.39 17.24 -1.65
N PRO A 155 18.23 16.99 -2.97
CA PRO A 155 17.85 15.67 -3.49
C PRO A 155 18.84 14.54 -3.11
N LEU A 156 20.08 14.89 -2.78
CA LEU A 156 21.09 13.93 -2.34
C LEU A 156 20.73 13.28 -0.98
N GLU A 157 19.96 13.97 -0.16
CA GLU A 157 19.51 13.44 1.14
C GLU A 157 18.56 12.25 0.99
N MET A 158 17.87 12.15 -0.15
CA MET A 158 17.06 10.96 -0.46
C MET A 158 17.95 9.70 -0.59
N LEU A 159 19.08 9.80 -1.28
CA LEU A 159 20.04 8.69 -1.37
C LEU A 159 20.66 8.38 -0.02
N ARG A 160 20.96 9.43 0.77
CA ARG A 160 21.53 9.30 2.12
C ARG A 160 20.57 8.57 3.06
N LEU A 161 19.26 8.79 2.94
CA LEU A 161 18.23 8.05 3.68
C LEU A 161 18.38 6.53 3.47
N PHE A 162 18.50 6.08 2.21
CA PHE A 162 18.65 4.66 1.90
C PHE A 162 19.98 4.08 2.41
N VAL A 163 21.06 4.85 2.32
CA VAL A 163 22.37 4.44 2.86
C VAL A 163 22.29 4.24 4.37
N LEU A 164 21.65 5.18 5.09
CA LEU A 164 21.47 5.08 6.53
C LEU A 164 20.56 3.90 6.90
N ALA A 165 19.42 3.74 6.21
CA ALA A 165 18.51 2.63 6.41
C ALA A 165 19.22 1.28 6.27
N THR A 166 20.01 1.11 5.22
CA THR A 166 20.79 -0.12 4.98
C THR A 166 21.89 -0.32 6.02
N ARG A 167 22.63 0.74 6.35
CA ARG A 167 23.77 0.67 7.30
C ARG A 167 23.34 0.28 8.71
N TYR A 168 22.17 0.77 9.14
CA TYR A 168 21.66 0.53 10.49
C TYR A 168 20.57 -0.53 10.55
N ASN A 169 20.29 -1.19 9.42
CA ASN A 169 19.23 -2.21 9.26
C ASN A 169 17.87 -1.68 9.77
N LEU A 170 17.52 -0.48 9.35
CA LEU A 170 16.28 0.20 9.73
C LEU A 170 15.31 0.22 8.54
N ASP A 171 14.02 0.06 8.83
CA ASP A 171 12.97 0.32 7.85
C ASP A 171 12.80 1.83 7.65
N ILE A 172 12.37 2.23 6.47
CA ILE A 172 12.01 3.63 6.16
C ILE A 172 10.53 3.83 6.48
N HIS A 173 10.22 4.96 7.14
CA HIS A 173 8.82 5.34 7.39
C HIS A 173 8.14 5.66 6.05
N PRO A 174 6.93 5.11 5.77
CA PRO A 174 6.23 5.32 4.52
C PRO A 174 5.73 6.76 4.35
#